data_b2e48671645015e4bccc774ca63ed07c
#
_entry.id   b2e48671645015e4bccc774ca63ed07c
#
_cell.length_a   1.000
_cell.length_b   1.000
_cell.length_c   1.000
_cell.angle_alpha   90.00
_cell.angle_beta   90.00
_cell.angle_gamma   90.00
#
_symmetry.space_group_name_H-M   'P 1'
#
loop_
_entity.id
_entity.type
_entity.pdbx_description
1 polymer ?
#
loop_
_entity_poly.entity_id
_entity_poly.type
_entity_poly.pdbx_seq_one_letter_code
_entity_poly.pdbx_strand_id
1 'polypeptide(L)'
;MSILGYLQKVGRALMVPVATLPAAAILMGVGYWIDPVGWGGSNALAAFFIKSGSAIIDNMSVLFAIGVAYGMSKDKDGAAALTGFVGFLVLTTLCSPAAVSMIQKIPADQVPAAFGKISNQFVGILVGIISAELYNRFSSVELPKALSFFSGRRLVPILTSFVMIAVAFIMMYIWPVIFDGLVNFGEHIQKLGSVGAGVYAFFNRLLIPVGLHHALNSVFWFDVAGINDIPNFLGGAQSIEAGKAVVGITGRYQAGFFPIMMFGLPGAALAIYHCARPENKAKVLGIMMAGAFAAFFTGITEPLEFSFMFVAPVLYVIHAVLTGISVFIAASMHWIAGFGFSAGLVDMVLSSRNPLAVHWWMLIPQGLVFFVIYYVVFRFTITKFNLMTPGRELAVAGSEADGQDVNVSSGKEQDVAGLARQYIAAVGGSDNLTGIDACITRLRLNVKDSSLVNEALAKRLGASGVIRLNKTSVQIIVGFVAEKIANAMKTTGPVAAAEGNAAPAAAAPVSYTHLRAHETGRN
;
A
#
# COMPACT_ATOMS: atom_id res chain seq x y z
N MET A 1 20.55 -4.34 -0.08
CA MET A 1 19.08 -4.57 -0.03
C MET A 1 18.71 -5.38 -1.26
N SER A 2 17.88 -6.43 -1.14
CA SER A 2 17.44 -7.19 -2.32
C SER A 2 16.50 -6.32 -3.18
N ILE A 3 16.43 -6.58 -4.49
CA ILE A 3 15.52 -5.88 -5.42
C ILE A 3 14.09 -5.94 -4.91
N LEU A 4 13.64 -7.12 -4.46
CA LEU A 4 12.32 -7.31 -3.89
C LEU A 4 12.09 -6.42 -2.64
N GLY A 5 13.07 -6.33 -1.74
CA GLY A 5 12.99 -5.47 -0.55
C GLY A 5 12.91 -3.97 -0.91
N TYR A 6 13.56 -3.56 -1.99
CA TYR A 6 13.47 -2.19 -2.49
C TYR A 6 12.09 -1.89 -3.07
N LEU A 7 11.56 -2.77 -3.92
CA LEU A 7 10.21 -2.64 -4.49
C LEU A 7 9.13 -2.62 -3.39
N GLN A 8 9.27 -3.44 -2.35
CA GLN A 8 8.39 -3.40 -1.18
C GLN A 8 8.47 -2.07 -0.41
N LYS A 9 9.65 -1.42 -0.38
CA LYS A 9 9.80 -0.08 0.21
C LYS A 9 9.04 0.96 -0.61
N VAL A 10 9.17 0.91 -1.95
CA VAL A 10 8.39 1.76 -2.87
C VAL A 10 6.89 1.54 -2.69
N GLY A 11 6.42 0.28 -2.71
CA GLY A 11 5.02 -0.07 -2.54
C GLY A 11 4.41 0.49 -1.24
N ARG A 12 5.16 0.43 -0.13
CA ARG A 12 4.72 1.04 1.14
C ARG A 12 4.67 2.57 1.08
N ALA A 13 5.60 3.20 0.39
CA ALA A 13 5.60 4.65 0.23
C ALA A 13 4.42 5.15 -0.60
N LEU A 14 3.96 4.35 -1.57
CA LEU A 14 2.77 4.63 -2.38
C LEU A 14 1.48 4.73 -1.57
N MET A 15 1.40 4.09 -0.41
CA MET A 15 0.21 4.21 0.47
C MET A 15 0.01 5.64 1.01
N VAL A 16 1.05 6.46 1.07
CA VAL A 16 0.94 7.84 1.57
C VAL A 16 0.04 8.71 0.67
N PRO A 17 0.31 8.84 -0.64
CA PRO A 17 -0.56 9.61 -1.53
C PRO A 17 -1.93 8.93 -1.74
N VAL A 18 -1.99 7.61 -1.79
CA VAL A 18 -3.23 6.83 -1.97
C VAL A 18 -4.24 7.09 -0.83
N ALA A 19 -3.77 7.37 0.38
CA ALA A 19 -4.64 7.65 1.53
C ALA A 19 -5.53 8.91 1.35
N THR A 20 -5.25 9.78 0.37
CA THR A 20 -6.07 10.96 0.06
C THR A 20 -7.24 10.65 -0.88
N LEU A 21 -7.15 9.56 -1.65
CA LEU A 21 -8.12 9.22 -2.70
C LEU A 21 -9.53 8.90 -2.19
N PRO A 22 -9.74 8.24 -1.03
CA PRO A 22 -11.09 7.97 -0.53
C PRO A 22 -11.92 9.25 -0.35
N ALA A 23 -11.31 10.32 0.19
CA ALA A 23 -12.00 11.59 0.37
C ALA A 23 -12.41 12.20 -0.98
N ALA A 24 -11.52 12.19 -1.95
CA ALA A 24 -11.77 12.68 -3.31
C ALA A 24 -12.91 11.89 -3.98
N ALA A 25 -12.87 10.57 -3.89
CA ALA A 25 -13.87 9.70 -4.49
C ALA A 25 -15.26 9.87 -3.88
N ILE A 26 -15.35 9.98 -2.54
CA ILE A 26 -16.62 10.24 -1.86
C ILE A 26 -17.20 11.59 -2.29
N LEU A 27 -16.39 12.65 -2.32
CA LEU A 27 -16.85 13.97 -2.76
C LEU A 27 -17.37 13.93 -4.19
N MET A 28 -16.61 13.37 -5.13
CA MET A 28 -17.04 13.25 -6.51
C MET A 28 -18.28 12.36 -6.64
N GLY A 29 -18.28 11.21 -5.99
CA GLY A 29 -19.39 10.26 -6.01
C GLY A 29 -20.70 10.86 -5.49
N VAL A 30 -20.65 11.61 -4.38
CA VAL A 30 -21.82 12.34 -3.86
C VAL A 30 -22.31 13.35 -4.89
N GLY A 31 -21.42 14.12 -5.51
CA GLY A 31 -21.79 15.08 -6.54
C GLY A 31 -22.44 14.42 -7.76
N TYR A 32 -21.89 13.31 -8.26
CA TYR A 32 -22.49 12.55 -9.36
C TYR A 32 -23.83 11.90 -8.95
N TRP A 33 -23.97 11.49 -7.71
CA TRP A 33 -25.22 10.92 -7.20
C TRP A 33 -26.34 11.96 -7.12
N ILE A 34 -26.01 13.21 -6.78
CA ILE A 34 -26.95 14.35 -6.76
C ILE A 34 -27.35 14.74 -8.18
N ASP A 35 -26.41 14.84 -9.11
CA ASP A 35 -26.64 15.30 -10.50
C ASP A 35 -25.97 14.32 -11.50
N PRO A 36 -26.55 13.12 -11.69
CA PRO A 36 -25.91 12.08 -12.52
C PRO A 36 -25.95 12.37 -14.02
N VAL A 37 -26.80 13.27 -14.48
CA VAL A 37 -26.94 13.65 -15.90
C VAL A 37 -26.28 15.00 -16.19
N GLY A 38 -26.51 15.99 -15.35
CA GLY A 38 -25.98 17.34 -15.53
C GLY A 38 -24.52 17.51 -15.15
N TRP A 39 -23.95 16.52 -14.43
CA TRP A 39 -22.55 16.51 -13.98
C TRP A 39 -22.14 17.79 -13.25
N GLY A 40 -23.04 18.27 -12.40
CA GLY A 40 -22.93 19.54 -11.70
C GLY A 40 -23.39 20.75 -12.51
N GLY A 41 -23.74 20.60 -13.78
CA GLY A 41 -24.21 21.71 -14.62
C GLY A 41 -25.59 22.22 -14.22
N SER A 42 -26.44 21.36 -13.65
CA SER A 42 -27.80 21.69 -13.21
C SER A 42 -27.91 21.94 -11.70
N ASN A 43 -26.91 21.59 -10.92
CA ASN A 43 -26.92 21.70 -9.47
C ASN A 43 -25.59 22.22 -8.90
N ALA A 44 -25.62 23.42 -8.31
CA ALA A 44 -24.43 24.08 -7.77
C ALA A 44 -23.75 23.26 -6.63
N LEU A 45 -24.54 22.55 -5.80
CA LEU A 45 -23.99 21.72 -4.72
C LEU A 45 -23.27 20.50 -5.31
N ALA A 46 -23.84 19.87 -6.35
CA ALA A 46 -23.19 18.78 -7.07
C ALA A 46 -21.87 19.25 -7.71
N ALA A 47 -21.90 20.42 -8.37
CA ALA A 47 -20.70 21.03 -8.95
C ALA A 47 -19.61 21.27 -7.89
N PHE A 48 -19.99 21.77 -6.72
CA PHE A 48 -19.07 22.02 -5.62
C PHE A 48 -18.36 20.72 -5.17
N PHE A 49 -19.13 19.65 -4.95
CA PHE A 49 -18.57 18.35 -4.54
C PHE A 49 -17.68 17.73 -5.63
N ILE A 50 -18.15 17.74 -6.88
CA ILE A 50 -17.38 17.21 -8.02
C ILE A 50 -16.04 17.95 -8.15
N LYS A 51 -16.06 19.28 -8.14
CA LYS A 51 -14.84 20.10 -8.27
C LYS A 51 -13.90 19.94 -7.08
N SER A 52 -14.43 19.77 -5.86
CA SER A 52 -13.62 19.52 -4.68
C SER A 52 -12.87 18.19 -4.76
N GLY A 53 -13.53 17.13 -5.21
CA GLY A 53 -12.90 15.82 -5.38
C GLY A 53 -11.94 15.79 -6.58
N SER A 54 -12.32 16.38 -7.73
CA SER A 54 -11.47 16.41 -8.91
C SER A 54 -10.18 17.19 -8.68
N ALA A 55 -10.15 18.17 -7.80
CA ALA A 55 -8.94 18.88 -7.43
C ALA A 55 -7.83 17.94 -6.88
N ILE A 56 -8.22 16.84 -6.23
CA ILE A 56 -7.27 15.81 -5.76
C ILE A 56 -6.92 14.85 -6.90
N ILE A 57 -7.91 14.34 -7.62
CA ILE A 57 -7.73 13.34 -8.68
C ILE A 57 -6.88 13.90 -9.83
N ASP A 58 -7.15 15.12 -10.27
CA ASP A 58 -6.43 15.76 -11.38
C ASP A 58 -4.96 16.04 -11.03
N ASN A 59 -4.64 16.15 -9.75
CA ASN A 59 -3.28 16.38 -9.24
C ASN A 59 -2.60 15.13 -8.66
N MET A 60 -3.12 13.93 -8.96
CA MET A 60 -2.55 12.68 -8.42
C MET A 60 -1.07 12.52 -8.74
N SER A 61 -0.63 12.86 -9.94
CA SER A 61 0.78 12.71 -10.35
C SER A 61 1.74 13.44 -9.42
N VAL A 62 1.43 14.68 -9.06
CA VAL A 62 2.26 15.46 -8.13
C VAL A 62 2.13 14.94 -6.69
N LEU A 63 0.94 14.47 -6.28
CA LEU A 63 0.74 13.85 -4.97
C LEU A 63 1.58 12.57 -4.82
N PHE A 64 1.72 11.79 -5.90
CA PHE A 64 2.59 10.62 -5.91
C PHE A 64 4.07 11.00 -5.79
N ALA A 65 4.53 12.05 -6.49
CA ALA A 65 5.91 12.52 -6.36
C ALA A 65 6.23 12.96 -4.92
N ILE A 66 5.35 13.74 -4.31
CA ILE A 66 5.47 14.20 -2.92
C ILE A 66 5.41 13.03 -1.94
N GLY A 67 4.38 12.19 -2.07
CA GLY A 67 4.09 11.11 -1.14
C GLY A 67 5.14 10.01 -1.16
N VAL A 68 5.67 9.67 -2.34
CA VAL A 68 6.75 8.68 -2.48
C VAL A 68 8.06 9.23 -1.95
N ALA A 69 8.41 10.49 -2.25
CA ALA A 69 9.61 11.13 -1.72
C ALA A 69 9.59 11.14 -0.18
N TYR A 70 8.48 11.54 0.43
CA TYR A 70 8.27 11.51 1.87
C TYR A 70 8.27 10.07 2.39
N GLY A 71 7.47 9.18 1.79
CA GLY A 71 7.29 7.80 2.24
C GLY A 71 8.56 6.96 2.23
N MET A 72 9.48 7.22 1.30
CA MET A 72 10.78 6.54 1.19
C MET A 72 11.90 7.21 1.96
N SER A 73 11.71 8.45 2.45
CA SER A 73 12.73 9.14 3.24
C SER A 73 12.97 8.45 4.59
N LYS A 74 14.19 8.56 5.12
CA LYS A 74 14.59 7.89 6.38
C LYS A 74 13.91 8.49 7.60
N ASP A 75 13.76 9.80 7.63
CA ASP A 75 13.29 10.57 8.78
C ASP A 75 11.87 11.12 8.65
N LYS A 76 11.20 10.87 7.51
CA LYS A 76 9.83 11.37 7.25
C LYS A 76 9.70 12.87 7.44
N ASP A 77 10.68 13.63 6.96
CA ASP A 77 10.71 15.08 7.08
C ASP A 77 10.01 15.78 5.90
N GLY A 78 9.41 16.95 6.16
CA GLY A 78 8.74 17.75 5.14
C GLY A 78 9.66 18.22 4.00
N ALA A 79 10.97 18.34 4.25
CA ALA A 79 11.94 18.68 3.21
C ALA A 79 12.06 17.57 2.15
N ALA A 80 11.84 16.31 2.50
CA ALA A 80 11.77 15.23 1.52
C ALA A 80 10.54 15.38 0.60
N ALA A 81 9.40 15.75 1.17
CA ALA A 81 8.18 16.05 0.41
C ALA A 81 8.39 17.22 -0.56
N LEU A 82 8.99 18.32 -0.06
CA LEU A 82 9.35 19.48 -0.89
C LEU A 82 10.32 19.10 -2.02
N THR A 83 11.29 18.22 -1.74
CA THR A 83 12.22 17.70 -2.75
C THR A 83 11.49 16.98 -3.87
N GLY A 84 10.52 16.12 -3.55
CA GLY A 84 9.66 15.45 -4.53
C GLY A 84 8.84 16.42 -5.36
N PHE A 85 8.27 17.43 -4.73
CA PHE A 85 7.49 18.46 -5.41
C PHE A 85 8.34 19.27 -6.40
N VAL A 86 9.49 19.79 -5.95
CA VAL A 86 10.42 20.55 -6.79
C VAL A 86 10.90 19.71 -7.98
N GLY A 87 11.29 18.45 -7.71
CA GLY A 87 11.71 17.51 -8.76
C GLY A 87 10.62 17.30 -9.82
N PHE A 88 9.38 17.14 -9.39
CA PHE A 88 8.24 16.97 -10.30
C PHE A 88 8.01 18.21 -11.17
N LEU A 89 8.04 19.39 -10.57
CA LEU A 89 7.87 20.64 -11.31
C LEU A 89 8.97 20.82 -12.37
N VAL A 90 10.23 20.62 -12.02
CA VAL A 90 11.35 20.76 -12.96
C VAL A 90 11.20 19.80 -14.14
N LEU A 91 10.97 18.50 -13.85
CA LEU A 91 10.87 17.49 -14.90
C LEU A 91 9.68 17.74 -15.83
N THR A 92 8.49 17.95 -15.29
CA THR A 92 7.27 18.12 -16.10
C THR A 92 7.27 19.41 -16.88
N THR A 93 7.88 20.48 -16.36
CA THR A 93 8.04 21.75 -17.09
C THR A 93 8.99 21.59 -18.26
N LEU A 94 10.17 20.98 -18.05
CA LEU A 94 11.16 20.77 -19.13
C LEU A 94 10.69 19.77 -20.19
N CYS A 95 9.91 18.77 -19.81
CA CYS A 95 9.30 17.80 -20.72
C CYS A 95 7.88 18.19 -21.17
N SER A 96 7.44 19.42 -20.95
CA SER A 96 6.19 19.91 -21.54
C SER A 96 6.30 20.08 -23.06
N PRO A 97 5.20 19.94 -23.82
CA PRO A 97 5.25 20.10 -25.29
C PRO A 97 5.91 21.41 -25.74
N ALA A 98 5.59 22.51 -25.05
CA ALA A 98 6.16 23.81 -25.37
C ALA A 98 7.67 23.88 -25.13
N ALA A 99 8.15 23.36 -24.00
CA ALA A 99 9.58 23.33 -23.68
C ALA A 99 10.34 22.40 -24.63
N VAL A 100 9.79 21.23 -24.93
CA VAL A 100 10.41 20.27 -25.88
C VAL A 100 10.53 20.89 -27.29
N SER A 101 9.47 21.54 -27.78
CA SER A 101 9.52 22.28 -29.04
C SER A 101 10.65 23.30 -29.08
N MET A 102 10.79 24.10 -28.02
CA MET A 102 11.85 25.11 -27.91
C MET A 102 13.26 24.50 -27.81
N ILE A 103 13.44 23.47 -26.99
CA ILE A 103 14.75 22.87 -26.71
C ILE A 103 15.26 22.06 -27.90
N GLN A 104 14.39 21.25 -28.51
CA GLN A 104 14.72 20.41 -29.67
C GLN A 104 14.61 21.15 -31.00
N LYS A 105 14.10 22.40 -30.99
CA LYS A 105 13.88 23.23 -32.20
C LYS A 105 13.00 22.54 -33.24
N ILE A 106 11.97 21.86 -32.80
CA ILE A 106 10.97 21.23 -33.68
C ILE A 106 9.64 22.02 -33.64
N PRO A 107 8.88 22.06 -34.75
CA PRO A 107 7.55 22.67 -34.76
C PRO A 107 6.63 22.05 -33.70
N ALA A 108 5.73 22.85 -33.13
CA ALA A 108 4.84 22.41 -32.06
C ALA A 108 3.91 21.24 -32.49
N ASP A 109 3.53 21.19 -33.75
CA ASP A 109 2.73 20.10 -34.35
C ASP A 109 3.51 18.80 -34.58
N GLN A 110 4.85 18.83 -34.51
CA GLN A 110 5.73 17.65 -34.63
C GLN A 110 6.22 17.13 -33.29
N VAL A 111 5.86 17.77 -32.18
CA VAL A 111 6.20 17.29 -30.84
C VAL A 111 5.43 16.00 -30.57
N PRO A 112 6.13 14.89 -30.15
CA PRO A 112 5.46 13.64 -29.82
C PRO A 112 4.33 13.82 -28.80
N ALA A 113 3.17 13.20 -29.04
CA ALA A 113 2.00 13.26 -28.17
C ALA A 113 2.30 12.79 -26.73
N ALA A 114 3.33 11.97 -26.56
CA ALA A 114 3.84 11.50 -25.29
C ALA A 114 4.11 12.63 -24.28
N PHE A 115 4.61 13.78 -24.75
CA PHE A 115 4.91 14.92 -23.87
C PHE A 115 3.66 15.64 -23.36
N GLY A 116 2.53 15.52 -24.06
CA GLY A 116 1.23 15.95 -23.54
C GLY A 116 0.74 15.11 -22.34
N LYS A 117 1.33 13.94 -22.13
CA LYS A 117 1.00 13.00 -21.04
C LYS A 117 2.15 12.80 -20.05
N ILE A 118 3.09 13.74 -19.97
CA ILE A 118 4.24 13.65 -19.04
C ILE A 118 3.80 13.77 -17.58
N SER A 119 2.73 14.50 -17.28
CA SER A 119 2.17 14.64 -15.95
C SER A 119 1.25 13.46 -15.63
N ASN A 120 1.82 12.32 -15.25
CA ASN A 120 1.10 11.11 -14.92
C ASN A 120 1.70 10.43 -13.66
N GLN A 121 0.99 9.43 -13.11
CA GLN A 121 1.38 8.76 -11.87
C GLN A 121 2.72 8.02 -12.00
N PHE A 122 3.01 7.41 -13.14
CA PHE A 122 4.29 6.73 -13.38
C PHE A 122 5.47 7.70 -13.23
N VAL A 123 5.38 8.86 -13.88
CA VAL A 123 6.40 9.92 -13.77
C VAL A 123 6.46 10.47 -12.34
N GLY A 124 5.32 10.65 -11.67
CA GLY A 124 5.27 11.04 -10.26
C GLY A 124 6.02 10.07 -9.35
N ILE A 125 5.80 8.76 -9.52
CA ILE A 125 6.50 7.71 -8.76
C ILE A 125 8.01 7.75 -9.04
N LEU A 126 8.41 7.85 -10.31
CA LEU A 126 9.83 7.92 -10.72
C LEU A 126 10.54 9.10 -10.05
N VAL A 127 9.95 10.29 -10.14
CA VAL A 127 10.48 11.50 -9.50
C VAL A 127 10.55 11.35 -7.98
N GLY A 128 9.51 10.80 -7.37
CA GLY A 128 9.47 10.54 -5.94
C GLY A 128 10.58 9.62 -5.46
N ILE A 129 10.86 8.55 -6.21
CA ILE A 129 11.96 7.61 -5.91
C ILE A 129 13.31 8.32 -6.01
N ILE A 130 13.59 9.02 -7.11
CA ILE A 130 14.86 9.73 -7.30
C ILE A 130 15.05 10.79 -6.20
N SER A 131 14.01 11.55 -5.89
CA SER A 131 14.03 12.57 -4.84
C SER A 131 14.29 11.98 -3.46
N ALA A 132 13.68 10.85 -3.13
CA ALA A 132 13.92 10.14 -1.87
C ALA A 132 15.36 9.64 -1.74
N GLU A 133 15.92 9.09 -2.81
CA GLU A 133 17.32 8.60 -2.80
C GLU A 133 18.30 9.76 -2.62
N LEU A 134 18.08 10.88 -3.31
CA LEU A 134 18.87 12.10 -3.12
C LEU A 134 18.74 12.62 -1.68
N TYR A 135 17.52 12.67 -1.15
CA TYR A 135 17.27 13.10 0.21
C TYR A 135 17.99 12.21 1.22
N ASN A 136 17.85 10.90 1.11
CA ASN A 136 18.47 9.95 2.01
C ASN A 136 20.01 9.99 2.00
N ARG A 137 20.60 10.42 0.89
CA ARG A 137 22.05 10.49 0.71
C ARG A 137 22.63 11.84 1.14
N PHE A 138 21.94 12.96 0.89
CA PHE A 138 22.50 14.30 0.99
C PHE A 138 21.89 15.15 2.11
N SER A 139 20.86 14.70 2.80
CA SER A 139 20.17 15.49 3.86
C SER A 139 21.02 15.81 5.09
N SER A 140 22.14 15.11 5.29
CA SER A 140 23.08 15.33 6.39
C SER A 140 24.42 15.97 5.96
N VAL A 141 24.56 16.36 4.68
CA VAL A 141 25.81 16.92 4.16
C VAL A 141 25.98 18.35 4.61
N GLU A 142 27.12 18.65 5.22
CA GLU A 142 27.52 19.99 5.62
C GLU A 142 28.39 20.63 4.52
N LEU A 143 28.02 21.83 4.12
CA LEU A 143 28.79 22.65 3.18
C LEU A 143 29.78 23.54 3.90
N PRO A 144 30.82 24.05 3.19
CA PRO A 144 31.76 25.03 3.76
C PRO A 144 31.04 26.23 4.39
N LYS A 145 31.66 26.90 5.38
CA LYS A 145 31.06 27.98 6.18
C LYS A 145 30.37 29.05 5.36
N ALA A 146 30.92 29.41 4.19
CA ALA A 146 30.33 30.41 3.29
C ALA A 146 28.97 29.99 2.69
N LEU A 147 28.70 28.69 2.60
CA LEU A 147 27.49 28.10 2.05
C LEU A 147 26.66 27.35 3.09
N SER A 148 27.00 27.50 4.38
CA SER A 148 26.38 26.76 5.48
C SER A 148 24.86 26.93 5.57
N PHE A 149 24.32 28.05 5.11
CA PHE A 149 22.88 28.28 5.01
C PHE A 149 22.15 27.22 4.15
N PHE A 150 22.83 26.72 3.14
CA PHE A 150 22.28 25.71 2.22
C PHE A 150 22.61 24.26 2.65
N SER A 151 23.24 24.06 3.81
CA SER A 151 23.63 22.73 4.30
C SER A 151 22.43 21.87 4.71
N GLY A 152 22.67 20.55 4.74
CA GLY A 152 21.72 19.57 5.23
C GLY A 152 20.47 19.46 4.36
N ARG A 153 19.30 19.45 4.98
CA ARG A 153 18.00 19.26 4.30
C ARG A 153 17.69 20.33 3.24
N ARG A 154 18.22 21.56 3.39
CA ARG A 154 18.03 22.65 2.43
C ARG A 154 18.79 22.45 1.13
N LEU A 155 19.89 21.69 1.17
CA LEU A 155 20.69 21.35 -0.01
C LEU A 155 19.90 20.47 -0.98
N VAL A 156 19.07 19.57 -0.46
CA VAL A 156 18.50 18.49 -1.26
C VAL A 156 17.53 18.98 -2.34
N PRO A 157 16.58 19.88 -2.10
CA PRO A 157 15.73 20.43 -3.18
C PRO A 157 16.53 21.11 -4.29
N ILE A 158 17.62 21.82 -3.91
CA ILE A 158 18.51 22.49 -4.87
C ILE A 158 19.23 21.45 -5.72
N LEU A 159 19.85 20.45 -5.09
CA LEU A 159 20.52 19.36 -5.80
C LEU A 159 19.57 18.58 -6.71
N THR A 160 18.35 18.33 -6.23
CA THR A 160 17.31 17.64 -7.01
C THR A 160 16.93 18.43 -8.25
N SER A 161 16.87 19.75 -8.20
CA SER A 161 16.62 20.58 -9.38
C SER A 161 17.66 20.32 -10.47
N PHE A 162 18.95 20.28 -10.12
CA PHE A 162 20.01 20.01 -11.10
C PHE A 162 19.97 18.55 -11.62
N VAL A 163 19.72 17.58 -10.74
CA VAL A 163 19.58 16.18 -11.14
C VAL A 163 18.39 16.00 -12.08
N MET A 164 17.26 16.67 -11.79
CA MET A 164 16.06 16.59 -12.64
C MET A 164 16.23 17.24 -14.00
N ILE A 165 17.12 18.22 -14.17
CA ILE A 165 17.51 18.73 -15.49
C ILE A 165 18.14 17.60 -16.31
N ALA A 166 19.09 16.85 -15.73
CA ALA A 166 19.69 15.71 -16.42
C ALA A 166 18.69 14.58 -16.69
N VAL A 167 17.80 14.30 -15.74
CA VAL A 167 16.72 13.30 -15.92
C VAL A 167 15.76 13.75 -17.01
N ALA A 168 15.37 15.04 -17.06
CA ALA A 168 14.50 15.57 -18.10
C ALA A 168 15.12 15.43 -19.49
N PHE A 169 16.43 15.71 -19.61
CA PHE A 169 17.15 15.51 -20.87
C PHE A 169 17.09 14.04 -21.32
N ILE A 170 17.29 13.09 -20.41
CA ILE A 170 17.17 11.66 -20.72
C ILE A 170 15.72 11.31 -21.10
N MET A 171 14.73 11.83 -20.34
CA MET A 171 13.31 11.58 -20.58
C MET A 171 12.81 12.14 -21.92
N MET A 172 13.41 13.20 -22.44
CA MET A 172 13.09 13.71 -23.79
C MET A 172 13.28 12.68 -24.90
N TYR A 173 14.16 11.70 -24.70
CA TYR A 173 14.43 10.64 -25.70
C TYR A 173 13.79 9.29 -25.30
N ILE A 174 13.72 9.00 -24.01
CA ILE A 174 13.23 7.70 -23.52
C ILE A 174 11.71 7.69 -23.35
N TRP A 175 11.12 8.82 -22.90
CA TRP A 175 9.70 8.86 -22.60
C TRP A 175 8.80 8.56 -23.81
N PRO A 176 9.02 9.09 -25.02
CA PRO A 176 8.22 8.71 -26.18
C PRO A 176 8.21 7.19 -26.43
N VAL A 177 9.35 6.53 -26.31
CA VAL A 177 9.47 5.07 -26.51
C VAL A 177 8.70 4.29 -25.45
N ILE A 178 8.82 4.70 -24.17
CA ILE A 178 8.06 4.08 -23.08
C ILE A 178 6.56 4.31 -23.30
N PHE A 179 6.17 5.52 -23.63
CA PHE A 179 4.78 5.91 -23.88
C PHE A 179 4.16 5.10 -25.02
N ASP A 180 4.83 5.02 -26.16
CA ASP A 180 4.36 4.23 -27.31
C ASP A 180 4.24 2.75 -26.96
N GLY A 181 5.19 2.22 -26.18
CA GLY A 181 5.12 0.87 -25.65
C GLY A 181 3.89 0.65 -24.75
N LEU A 182 3.59 1.58 -23.85
CA LEU A 182 2.42 1.52 -22.97
C LEU A 182 1.10 1.66 -23.74
N VAL A 183 1.05 2.56 -24.73
CA VAL A 183 -0.13 2.73 -25.60
C VAL A 183 -0.38 1.47 -26.41
N ASN A 184 0.64 0.95 -27.09
CA ASN A 184 0.54 -0.30 -27.86
C ASN A 184 0.10 -1.49 -26.98
N PHE A 185 0.65 -1.61 -25.78
CA PHE A 185 0.22 -2.62 -24.81
C PHE A 185 -1.25 -2.46 -24.43
N GLY A 186 -1.66 -1.24 -24.06
CA GLY A 186 -3.04 -0.92 -23.72
C GLY A 186 -4.02 -1.23 -24.86
N GLU A 187 -3.69 -0.83 -26.10
CA GLU A 187 -4.51 -1.12 -27.29
C GLU A 187 -4.64 -2.63 -27.57
N HIS A 188 -3.54 -3.39 -27.44
CA HIS A 188 -3.59 -4.84 -27.64
C HIS A 188 -4.49 -5.51 -26.60
N ILE A 189 -4.38 -5.14 -25.33
CA ILE A 189 -5.27 -5.65 -24.27
C ILE A 189 -6.71 -5.22 -24.51
N GLN A 190 -6.93 -3.98 -24.96
CA GLN A 190 -8.27 -3.47 -25.27
C GLN A 190 -8.96 -4.22 -26.40
N LYS A 191 -8.20 -4.61 -27.45
CA LYS A 191 -8.70 -5.42 -28.57
C LYS A 191 -9.15 -6.83 -28.15
N LEU A 192 -8.61 -7.37 -27.06
CA LEU A 192 -9.04 -8.64 -26.48
C LEU A 192 -10.40 -8.56 -25.75
N GLY A 193 -11.01 -7.37 -25.66
CA GLY A 193 -12.33 -7.19 -25.07
C GLY A 193 -12.39 -7.65 -23.61
N SER A 194 -13.36 -8.50 -23.29
CA SER A 194 -13.55 -9.04 -21.93
C SER A 194 -12.38 -9.89 -21.44
N VAL A 195 -11.72 -10.63 -22.33
CA VAL A 195 -10.50 -11.39 -21.99
C VAL A 195 -9.40 -10.43 -21.55
N GLY A 196 -9.23 -9.32 -22.28
CA GLY A 196 -8.26 -8.28 -21.92
C GLY A 196 -8.52 -7.67 -20.54
N ALA A 197 -9.80 -7.43 -20.21
CA ALA A 197 -10.16 -6.93 -18.88
C ALA A 197 -9.78 -7.93 -17.76
N GLY A 198 -10.01 -9.24 -18.00
CA GLY A 198 -9.59 -10.30 -17.07
C GLY A 198 -8.08 -10.39 -16.92
N VAL A 199 -7.33 -10.32 -18.02
CA VAL A 199 -5.86 -10.32 -18.02
C VAL A 199 -5.31 -9.11 -17.26
N TYR A 200 -5.86 -7.93 -17.51
CA TYR A 200 -5.52 -6.72 -16.75
C TYR A 200 -5.71 -6.93 -15.25
N ALA A 201 -6.88 -7.42 -14.84
CA ALA A 201 -7.20 -7.59 -13.43
C ALA A 201 -6.30 -8.63 -12.73
N PHE A 202 -5.94 -9.71 -13.42
CA PHE A 202 -4.98 -10.69 -12.94
C PHE A 202 -3.62 -10.05 -12.65
N PHE A 203 -3.05 -9.33 -13.61
CA PHE A 203 -1.76 -8.66 -13.43
C PHE A 203 -1.84 -7.52 -12.42
N ASN A 204 -2.96 -6.79 -12.37
CA ASN A 204 -3.19 -5.77 -11.36
C ASN A 204 -3.00 -6.34 -9.95
N ARG A 205 -3.64 -7.46 -9.62
CA ARG A 205 -3.45 -8.12 -8.32
C ARG A 205 -2.03 -8.65 -8.13
N LEU A 206 -1.48 -9.32 -9.15
CA LEU A 206 -0.14 -9.92 -9.06
C LEU A 206 0.96 -8.87 -8.78
N LEU A 207 0.75 -7.62 -9.20
CA LEU A 207 1.72 -6.53 -9.03
C LEU A 207 1.57 -5.74 -7.72
N ILE A 208 0.52 -5.96 -6.91
CA ILE A 208 0.34 -5.29 -5.62
C ILE A 208 1.52 -5.51 -4.65
N PRO A 209 2.09 -6.74 -4.51
CA PRO A 209 3.20 -6.97 -3.58
C PRO A 209 4.43 -6.11 -3.84
N VAL A 210 4.61 -5.70 -5.08
CA VAL A 210 5.74 -4.86 -5.53
C VAL A 210 5.33 -3.39 -5.75
N GLY A 211 4.04 -3.05 -5.59
CA GLY A 211 3.51 -1.69 -5.77
C GLY A 211 3.38 -1.22 -7.21
N LEU A 212 3.68 -2.08 -8.20
CA LEU A 212 3.65 -1.70 -9.62
C LEU A 212 2.23 -1.71 -10.24
N HIS A 213 1.21 -2.17 -9.52
CA HIS A 213 -0.18 -2.11 -9.99
C HIS A 213 -0.64 -0.68 -10.29
N HIS A 214 -0.11 0.35 -9.60
CA HIS A 214 -0.40 1.75 -9.91
C HIS A 214 0.09 2.19 -11.29
N ALA A 215 1.25 1.67 -11.73
CA ALA A 215 1.73 1.92 -13.09
C ALA A 215 0.80 1.27 -14.13
N LEU A 216 0.31 0.06 -13.86
CA LEU A 216 -0.67 -0.60 -14.71
C LEU A 216 -2.02 0.13 -14.72
N ASN A 217 -2.47 0.62 -13.55
CA ASN A 217 -3.70 1.42 -13.44
C ASN A 217 -3.64 2.72 -14.25
N SER A 218 -2.45 3.34 -14.36
CA SER A 218 -2.30 4.56 -15.16
C SER A 218 -2.61 4.35 -16.65
N VAL A 219 -2.44 3.12 -17.14
CA VAL A 219 -2.75 2.74 -18.53
C VAL A 219 -4.26 2.51 -18.73
N PHE A 220 -4.93 1.82 -17.82
CA PHE A 220 -6.31 1.37 -18.00
C PHE A 220 -7.35 2.28 -17.33
N TRP A 221 -7.06 2.71 -16.11
CA TRP A 221 -8.00 3.55 -15.35
C TRP A 221 -7.85 5.03 -15.67
N PHE A 222 -6.64 5.46 -16.07
CA PHE A 222 -6.33 6.86 -16.34
C PHE A 222 -5.90 7.05 -17.80
N ASP A 223 -5.51 8.28 -18.15
CA ASP A 223 -5.37 8.73 -19.55
C ASP A 223 -3.94 8.56 -20.12
N VAL A 224 -3.16 7.60 -19.63
CA VAL A 224 -1.81 7.40 -20.20
C VAL A 224 -1.87 6.79 -21.60
N ALA A 225 -2.73 5.79 -21.79
CA ALA A 225 -2.91 5.11 -23.09
C ALA A 225 -4.25 5.47 -23.78
N GLY A 226 -4.90 6.54 -23.36
CA GLY A 226 -6.17 6.99 -23.95
C GLY A 226 -7.41 6.15 -23.56
N ILE A 227 -7.28 5.16 -22.68
CA ILE A 227 -8.41 4.33 -22.25
C ILE A 227 -9.28 5.09 -21.24
N ASN A 228 -8.66 5.68 -20.22
CA ASN A 228 -9.27 6.60 -19.26
C ASN A 228 -10.59 6.10 -18.65
N ASP A 229 -10.65 4.81 -18.27
CA ASP A 229 -11.89 4.12 -17.95
C ASP A 229 -12.65 4.74 -16.75
N ILE A 230 -11.94 5.15 -15.69
CA ILE A 230 -12.56 5.77 -14.50
C ILE A 230 -13.15 7.14 -14.83
N PRO A 231 -12.39 8.14 -15.34
CA PRO A 231 -12.96 9.43 -15.69
C PRO A 231 -14.07 9.36 -16.73
N ASN A 232 -13.92 8.48 -17.74
CA ASN A 232 -14.96 8.31 -18.76
C ASN A 232 -16.24 7.69 -18.18
N PHE A 233 -16.13 6.72 -17.26
CA PHE A 233 -17.28 6.18 -16.55
C PHE A 233 -17.93 7.23 -15.66
N LEU A 234 -17.16 7.93 -14.84
CA LEU A 234 -17.67 8.94 -13.91
C LEU A 234 -18.32 10.13 -14.65
N GLY A 235 -17.84 10.47 -15.83
CA GLY A 235 -18.44 11.52 -16.68
C GLY A 235 -19.84 11.21 -17.21
N GLY A 236 -20.30 9.95 -17.10
CA GLY A 236 -21.68 9.54 -17.35
C GLY A 236 -22.21 10.03 -18.71
N ALA A 237 -23.34 10.75 -18.70
CA ALA A 237 -23.98 11.26 -19.90
C ALA A 237 -23.08 12.16 -20.75
N GLN A 238 -22.28 13.03 -20.13
CA GLN A 238 -21.34 13.90 -20.86
C GLN A 238 -20.27 13.10 -21.61
N SER A 239 -19.77 12.01 -21.02
CA SER A 239 -18.80 11.14 -21.69
C SER A 239 -19.43 10.39 -22.85
N ILE A 240 -20.70 10.01 -22.75
CA ILE A 240 -21.46 9.39 -23.86
C ILE A 240 -21.65 10.39 -25.01
N GLU A 241 -22.11 11.61 -24.70
CA GLU A 241 -22.34 12.67 -25.69
C GLU A 241 -21.04 13.10 -26.39
N ALA A 242 -19.93 13.12 -25.65
CA ALA A 242 -18.60 13.43 -26.18
C ALA A 242 -17.97 12.26 -26.99
N GLY A 243 -18.64 11.11 -27.10
CA GLY A 243 -18.11 9.91 -27.76
C GLY A 243 -16.94 9.22 -27.04
N LYS A 244 -16.71 9.55 -25.76
CA LYS A 244 -15.63 9.01 -24.93
C LYS A 244 -16.02 7.77 -24.15
N ALA A 245 -17.33 7.51 -23.99
CA ALA A 245 -17.85 6.38 -23.25
C ALA A 245 -18.90 5.61 -24.07
N VAL A 246 -18.88 4.29 -23.93
CA VAL A 246 -19.82 3.38 -24.59
C VAL A 246 -20.54 2.56 -23.51
N VAL A 247 -21.88 2.59 -23.54
CA VAL A 247 -22.74 1.87 -22.61
C VAL A 247 -22.45 0.37 -22.68
N GLY A 248 -22.26 -0.29 -21.54
CA GLY A 248 -21.94 -1.71 -21.44
C GLY A 248 -20.47 -2.07 -21.70
N ILE A 249 -19.62 -1.09 -22.05
CA ILE A 249 -18.17 -1.28 -22.29
C ILE A 249 -17.34 -0.47 -21.31
N THR A 250 -17.59 0.84 -21.21
CA THR A 250 -16.88 1.72 -20.29
C THR A 250 -17.20 1.33 -18.85
N GLY A 251 -16.17 1.16 -18.02
CA GLY A 251 -16.27 0.61 -16.67
C GLY A 251 -15.93 -0.89 -16.57
N ARG A 252 -15.65 -1.57 -17.70
CA ARG A 252 -15.30 -3.01 -17.71
C ARG A 252 -14.01 -3.34 -16.99
N TYR A 253 -13.09 -2.36 -16.86
CA TYR A 253 -11.85 -2.52 -16.09
C TYR A 253 -12.03 -2.25 -14.59
N GLN A 254 -13.26 -1.99 -14.15
CA GLN A 254 -13.63 -1.67 -12.78
C GLN A 254 -14.63 -2.67 -12.19
N ALA A 255 -15.70 -2.97 -12.94
CA ALA A 255 -16.91 -3.64 -12.44
C ALA A 255 -16.64 -4.99 -11.74
N GLY A 256 -15.83 -5.84 -12.32
CA GLY A 256 -15.55 -7.17 -11.77
C GLY A 256 -14.71 -7.20 -10.50
N PHE A 257 -14.17 -6.07 -10.05
CA PHE A 257 -13.50 -5.97 -8.76
C PHE A 257 -14.50 -5.95 -7.59
N PHE A 258 -15.72 -5.42 -7.77
CA PHE A 258 -16.74 -5.39 -6.73
C PHE A 258 -17.06 -6.78 -6.14
N PRO A 259 -17.33 -7.83 -6.93
CA PRO A 259 -17.55 -9.17 -6.42
C PRO A 259 -16.40 -9.70 -5.56
N ILE A 260 -15.17 -9.33 -5.91
CA ILE A 260 -13.96 -9.82 -5.23
C ILE A 260 -13.73 -9.07 -3.93
N MET A 261 -13.76 -7.73 -3.97
CA MET A 261 -13.45 -6.90 -2.81
C MET A 261 -14.55 -6.95 -1.76
N MET A 262 -15.83 -6.92 -2.19
CA MET A 262 -16.96 -6.94 -1.27
C MET A 262 -17.28 -8.34 -0.74
N PHE A 263 -17.05 -9.39 -1.51
CA PHE A 263 -17.50 -10.73 -1.15
C PHE A 263 -16.38 -11.78 -1.14
N GLY A 264 -15.56 -11.85 -2.18
CA GLY A 264 -14.49 -12.84 -2.30
C GLY A 264 -13.49 -12.77 -1.15
N LEU A 265 -12.93 -11.59 -0.89
CA LEU A 265 -11.97 -11.39 0.20
C LEU A 265 -12.56 -11.60 1.60
N PRO A 266 -13.79 -11.17 1.95
CA PRO A 266 -14.47 -11.61 3.16
C PRO A 266 -14.63 -13.14 3.26
N GLY A 267 -14.89 -13.84 2.14
CA GLY A 267 -14.91 -15.31 2.09
C GLY A 267 -13.53 -15.91 2.40
N ALA A 268 -12.45 -15.33 1.86
CA ALA A 268 -11.08 -15.71 2.18
C ALA A 268 -10.76 -15.49 3.67
N ALA A 269 -11.16 -14.35 4.22
CA ALA A 269 -10.99 -14.01 5.64
C ALA A 269 -11.67 -15.04 6.56
N LEU A 270 -12.91 -15.43 6.22
CA LEU A 270 -13.65 -16.47 6.93
C LEU A 270 -12.95 -17.83 6.84
N ALA A 271 -12.40 -18.20 5.68
CA ALA A 271 -11.64 -19.43 5.50
C ALA A 271 -10.36 -19.43 6.37
N ILE A 272 -9.60 -18.34 6.38
CA ILE A 272 -8.40 -18.19 7.22
C ILE A 272 -8.76 -18.30 8.69
N TYR A 273 -9.82 -17.63 9.15
CA TYR A 273 -10.33 -17.71 10.52
C TYR A 273 -10.71 -19.15 10.91
N HIS A 274 -11.43 -19.87 10.05
CA HIS A 274 -11.82 -21.26 10.34
C HIS A 274 -10.64 -22.23 10.36
N CYS A 275 -9.58 -21.94 9.61
CA CYS A 275 -8.34 -22.74 9.62
C CYS A 275 -7.39 -22.38 10.76
N ALA A 276 -7.63 -21.29 11.48
CA ALA A 276 -6.82 -20.91 12.63
C ALA A 276 -6.96 -21.89 13.79
N ARG A 277 -5.88 -22.05 14.59
CA ARG A 277 -5.88 -22.87 15.80
C ARG A 277 -6.82 -22.28 16.85
N PRO A 278 -7.46 -23.11 17.69
CA PRO A 278 -8.40 -22.63 18.70
C PRO A 278 -7.85 -21.51 19.58
N GLU A 279 -6.57 -21.60 19.96
CA GLU A 279 -5.88 -20.65 20.84
C GLU A 279 -5.72 -19.27 20.20
N ASN A 280 -5.62 -19.21 18.87
CA ASN A 280 -5.38 -17.99 18.11
C ASN A 280 -6.67 -17.37 17.49
N LYS A 281 -7.81 -18.07 17.59
CA LYS A 281 -9.05 -17.67 16.90
C LYS A 281 -9.53 -16.28 17.28
N ALA A 282 -9.49 -15.91 18.55
CA ALA A 282 -9.96 -14.59 18.99
C ALA A 282 -9.14 -13.45 18.36
N LYS A 283 -7.80 -13.61 18.33
CA LYS A 283 -6.89 -12.63 17.70
C LYS A 283 -7.08 -12.55 16.18
N VAL A 284 -7.21 -13.70 15.54
CA VAL A 284 -7.40 -13.78 14.08
C VAL A 284 -8.75 -13.19 13.68
N LEU A 285 -9.80 -13.43 14.49
CA LEU A 285 -11.14 -12.88 14.24
C LEU A 285 -11.09 -11.35 14.13
N GLY A 286 -10.44 -10.66 15.07
CA GLY A 286 -10.34 -9.21 15.06
C GLY A 286 -9.66 -8.66 13.80
N ILE A 287 -8.55 -9.28 13.38
CA ILE A 287 -7.79 -8.86 12.18
C ILE A 287 -8.61 -9.12 10.91
N MET A 288 -9.19 -10.33 10.79
CA MET A 288 -9.96 -10.72 9.61
C MET A 288 -11.25 -9.92 9.49
N MET A 289 -11.95 -9.66 10.58
CA MET A 289 -13.17 -8.84 10.59
C MET A 289 -12.87 -7.40 10.19
N ALA A 290 -11.84 -6.76 10.75
CA ALA A 290 -11.46 -5.40 10.40
C ALA A 290 -11.08 -5.27 8.91
N GLY A 291 -10.30 -6.22 8.40
CA GLY A 291 -9.94 -6.25 6.99
C GLY A 291 -11.12 -6.54 6.07
N ALA A 292 -12.01 -7.47 6.44
CA ALA A 292 -13.22 -7.79 5.68
C ALA A 292 -14.19 -6.60 5.64
N PHE A 293 -14.35 -5.89 6.76
CA PHE A 293 -15.15 -4.67 6.82
C PHE A 293 -14.59 -3.57 5.92
N ALA A 294 -13.28 -3.31 5.98
CA ALA A 294 -12.62 -2.34 5.11
C ALA A 294 -12.81 -2.71 3.63
N ALA A 295 -12.56 -3.96 3.24
CA ALA A 295 -12.72 -4.43 1.88
C ALA A 295 -14.18 -4.31 1.39
N PHE A 296 -15.16 -4.69 2.21
CA PHE A 296 -16.57 -4.63 1.84
C PHE A 296 -17.08 -3.19 1.66
N PHE A 297 -16.83 -2.31 2.63
CA PHE A 297 -17.38 -0.96 2.60
C PHE A 297 -16.61 0.00 1.70
N THR A 298 -15.28 -0.03 1.75
CA THR A 298 -14.43 0.95 1.07
C THR A 298 -13.62 0.39 -0.09
N GLY A 299 -13.59 -0.94 -0.26
CA GLY A 299 -12.73 -1.58 -1.26
C GLY A 299 -11.24 -1.57 -0.91
N ILE A 300 -10.85 -1.21 0.33
CA ILE A 300 -9.45 -1.27 0.79
C ILE A 300 -9.11 -2.71 1.14
N THR A 301 -8.29 -3.36 0.34
CA THR A 301 -8.01 -4.80 0.42
C THR A 301 -6.69 -5.15 1.08
N GLU A 302 -5.76 -4.20 1.14
CA GLU A 302 -4.39 -4.41 1.61
C GLU A 302 -4.30 -5.02 3.03
N PRO A 303 -5.15 -4.66 4.01
CA PRO A 303 -5.08 -5.29 5.33
C PRO A 303 -5.32 -6.81 5.30
N LEU A 304 -6.22 -7.26 4.41
CA LEU A 304 -6.45 -8.69 4.19
C LEU A 304 -5.39 -9.32 3.32
N GLU A 305 -5.09 -8.75 2.18
CA GLU A 305 -4.13 -9.30 1.21
C GLU A 305 -2.74 -9.46 1.83
N PHE A 306 -2.25 -8.44 2.55
CA PHE A 306 -0.96 -8.50 3.23
C PHE A 306 -0.90 -9.53 4.36
N SER A 307 -2.03 -9.91 4.94
CA SER A 307 -2.09 -10.92 5.98
C SER A 307 -1.68 -12.31 5.47
N PHE A 308 -1.93 -12.64 4.21
CA PHE A 308 -1.61 -13.95 3.64
C PHE A 308 -0.62 -13.92 2.47
N MET A 309 -0.47 -12.79 1.77
CA MET A 309 0.35 -12.62 0.57
C MET A 309 1.79 -13.13 0.74
N PHE A 310 2.43 -12.81 1.88
CA PHE A 310 3.84 -13.14 2.12
C PHE A 310 4.03 -14.49 2.82
N VAL A 311 3.03 -14.96 3.55
CA VAL A 311 3.12 -16.23 4.31
C VAL A 311 2.57 -17.41 3.51
N ALA A 312 1.70 -17.15 2.55
CA ALA A 312 1.08 -18.15 1.68
C ALA A 312 0.94 -17.63 0.23
N PRO A 313 2.05 -17.42 -0.50
CA PRO A 313 2.03 -16.81 -1.85
C PRO A 313 1.13 -17.55 -2.84
N VAL A 314 0.94 -18.85 -2.67
CA VAL A 314 0.03 -19.65 -3.51
C VAL A 314 -1.41 -19.16 -3.41
N LEU A 315 -1.88 -18.79 -2.21
CA LEU A 315 -3.22 -18.21 -2.02
C LEU A 315 -3.34 -16.87 -2.74
N TYR A 316 -2.23 -16.11 -2.77
CA TYR A 316 -2.22 -14.83 -3.45
C TYR A 316 -2.31 -14.96 -4.98
N VAL A 317 -1.61 -15.93 -5.57
CA VAL A 317 -1.75 -16.26 -7.00
C VAL A 317 -3.17 -16.72 -7.31
N ILE A 318 -3.77 -17.57 -6.48
CA ILE A 318 -5.17 -17.98 -6.60
C ILE A 318 -6.11 -16.77 -6.56
N HIS A 319 -5.89 -15.84 -5.62
CA HIS A 319 -6.65 -14.60 -5.54
C HIS A 319 -6.54 -13.77 -6.83
N ALA A 320 -5.34 -13.62 -7.39
CA ALA A 320 -5.13 -12.91 -8.65
C ALA A 320 -5.89 -13.58 -9.82
N VAL A 321 -5.83 -14.91 -9.92
CA VAL A 321 -6.58 -15.68 -10.94
C VAL A 321 -8.08 -15.50 -10.78
N LEU A 322 -8.62 -15.65 -9.58
CA LEU A 322 -10.04 -15.48 -9.30
C LEU A 322 -10.51 -14.04 -9.59
N THR A 323 -9.67 -13.04 -9.34
CA THR A 323 -9.96 -11.65 -9.70
C THR A 323 -10.05 -11.49 -11.22
N GLY A 324 -9.09 -12.04 -11.96
CA GLY A 324 -9.11 -12.04 -13.43
C GLY A 324 -10.38 -12.68 -13.99
N ILE A 325 -10.81 -13.83 -13.44
CA ILE A 325 -12.04 -14.52 -13.82
C ILE A 325 -13.27 -13.67 -13.53
N SER A 326 -13.33 -13.03 -12.35
CA SER A 326 -14.46 -12.16 -11.99
C SER A 326 -14.61 -10.98 -12.94
N VAL A 327 -13.52 -10.31 -13.27
CA VAL A 327 -13.53 -9.16 -14.18
C VAL A 327 -13.89 -9.62 -15.61
N PHE A 328 -13.37 -10.76 -16.05
CA PHE A 328 -13.75 -11.36 -17.33
C PHE A 328 -15.26 -11.64 -17.40
N ILE A 329 -15.85 -12.24 -16.36
CA ILE A 329 -17.29 -12.54 -16.32
C ILE A 329 -18.12 -11.24 -16.38
N ALA A 330 -17.82 -10.27 -15.50
CA ALA A 330 -18.54 -9.00 -15.46
C ALA A 330 -18.48 -8.26 -16.81
N ALA A 331 -17.28 -8.21 -17.42
CA ALA A 331 -17.08 -7.58 -18.73
C ALA A 331 -17.81 -8.33 -19.86
N SER A 332 -17.84 -9.67 -19.84
CA SER A 332 -18.51 -10.50 -20.86
C SER A 332 -20.03 -10.40 -20.77
N MET A 333 -20.56 -10.26 -19.56
CA MET A 333 -21.99 -10.14 -19.30
C MET A 333 -22.48 -8.69 -19.38
N HIS A 334 -21.59 -7.73 -19.62
CA HIS A 334 -21.88 -6.29 -19.58
C HIS A 334 -22.51 -5.83 -18.26
N TRP A 335 -22.09 -6.42 -17.14
CA TRP A 335 -22.46 -5.99 -15.79
C TRP A 335 -21.48 -4.92 -15.35
N ILE A 336 -21.90 -3.68 -15.45
CA ILE A 336 -21.02 -2.51 -15.30
C ILE A 336 -21.39 -1.72 -14.06
N ALA A 337 -20.41 -1.50 -13.21
CA ALA A 337 -20.37 -0.50 -12.14
C ALA A 337 -18.98 0.12 -12.15
N GLY A 338 -18.86 1.32 -11.62
CA GLY A 338 -17.57 2.01 -11.53
C GLY A 338 -17.33 2.56 -10.14
N PHE A 339 -16.11 2.96 -9.92
CA PHE A 339 -15.68 3.58 -8.67
C PHE A 339 -14.79 4.80 -8.94
N GLY A 340 -14.79 5.72 -8.01
CA GLY A 340 -13.83 6.83 -8.01
C GLY A 340 -12.55 6.47 -7.25
N PHE A 341 -12.68 5.61 -6.23
CA PHE A 341 -11.56 5.18 -5.42
C PHE A 341 -11.32 3.67 -5.50
N SER A 342 -12.28 2.85 -5.09
CA SER A 342 -12.12 1.39 -5.09
C SER A 342 -13.49 0.68 -5.06
N ALA A 343 -13.50 -0.62 -5.37
CA ALA A 343 -14.72 -1.39 -5.56
C ALA A 343 -15.34 -1.84 -4.22
N GLY A 344 -15.82 -0.89 -3.43
CA GLY A 344 -16.56 -1.11 -2.19
C GLY A 344 -18.03 -0.72 -2.29
N LEU A 345 -18.81 -1.01 -1.23
CA LEU A 345 -20.23 -0.71 -1.17
C LEU A 345 -20.51 0.79 -1.37
N VAL A 346 -19.68 1.66 -0.81
CA VAL A 346 -19.84 3.12 -0.95
C VAL A 346 -19.82 3.52 -2.42
N ASP A 347 -18.77 3.11 -3.16
CA ASP A 347 -18.65 3.45 -4.59
C ASP A 347 -19.74 2.76 -5.43
N MET A 348 -20.14 1.52 -5.10
CA MET A 348 -21.24 0.84 -5.78
C MET A 348 -22.56 1.63 -5.65
N VAL A 349 -22.89 2.11 -4.47
CA VAL A 349 -24.10 2.91 -4.23
C VAL A 349 -24.00 4.25 -4.96
N LEU A 350 -22.88 4.96 -4.82
CA LEU A 350 -22.68 6.27 -5.44
C LEU A 350 -22.71 6.21 -6.97
N SER A 351 -22.18 5.14 -7.57
CA SER A 351 -22.18 4.95 -9.03
C SER A 351 -23.48 4.35 -9.59
N SER A 352 -24.39 3.84 -8.75
CA SER A 352 -25.59 3.11 -9.17
C SER A 352 -26.56 3.89 -10.05
N ARG A 353 -26.56 5.22 -9.94
CA ARG A 353 -27.39 6.13 -10.75
C ARG A 353 -26.71 6.61 -12.04
N ASN A 354 -25.44 6.23 -12.26
CA ASN A 354 -24.71 6.61 -13.46
C ASN A 354 -25.33 5.91 -14.69
N PRO A 355 -25.58 6.63 -15.81
CA PRO A 355 -26.16 6.05 -17.02
C PRO A 355 -25.29 4.94 -17.66
N LEU A 356 -24.00 4.86 -17.31
CA LEU A 356 -23.10 3.79 -17.73
C LEU A 356 -23.16 2.56 -16.81
N ALA A 357 -23.82 2.63 -15.65
CA ALA A 357 -23.97 1.51 -14.70
C ALA A 357 -25.07 0.55 -15.18
N VAL A 358 -24.70 -0.38 -16.06
CA VAL A 358 -25.61 -1.35 -16.67
C VAL A 358 -25.66 -2.63 -15.85
N HIS A 359 -26.87 -3.06 -15.46
CA HIS A 359 -27.10 -4.30 -14.68
C HIS A 359 -26.14 -4.45 -13.47
N TRP A 360 -25.72 -3.34 -12.88
CA TRP A 360 -24.74 -3.30 -11.79
C TRP A 360 -25.09 -4.17 -10.59
N TRP A 361 -26.40 -4.34 -10.31
CA TRP A 361 -26.90 -5.20 -9.24
C TRP A 361 -26.58 -6.68 -9.43
N MET A 362 -26.28 -7.13 -10.66
CA MET A 362 -25.83 -8.51 -10.95
C MET A 362 -24.44 -8.83 -10.38
N LEU A 363 -23.65 -7.80 -10.06
CA LEU A 363 -22.38 -7.98 -9.36
C LEU A 363 -22.55 -8.50 -7.92
N ILE A 364 -23.75 -8.31 -7.32
CA ILE A 364 -24.07 -8.83 -5.98
C ILE A 364 -24.23 -10.37 -6.01
N PRO A 365 -25.11 -10.97 -6.84
CA PRO A 365 -25.16 -12.43 -6.99
C PRO A 365 -23.82 -13.04 -7.39
N GLN A 366 -23.09 -12.40 -8.34
CA GLN A 366 -21.74 -12.82 -8.70
C GLN A 366 -20.83 -12.82 -7.45
N GLY A 367 -20.88 -11.77 -6.65
CA GLY A 367 -20.12 -11.66 -5.40
C GLY A 367 -20.42 -12.78 -4.41
N LEU A 368 -21.70 -13.11 -4.21
CA LEU A 368 -22.10 -14.22 -3.33
C LEU A 368 -21.53 -15.57 -3.81
N VAL A 369 -21.51 -15.81 -5.11
CA VAL A 369 -20.87 -17.00 -5.69
C VAL A 369 -19.37 -16.98 -5.42
N PHE A 370 -18.70 -15.84 -5.64
CA PHE A 370 -17.27 -15.72 -5.35
C PHE A 370 -16.94 -15.81 -3.85
N PHE A 371 -17.82 -15.37 -2.96
CA PHE A 371 -17.66 -15.61 -1.50
C PHE A 371 -17.52 -17.10 -1.21
N VAL A 372 -18.42 -17.93 -1.76
CA VAL A 372 -18.39 -19.39 -1.58
C VAL A 372 -17.13 -19.99 -2.23
N ILE A 373 -16.80 -19.59 -3.46
CA ILE A 373 -15.59 -20.06 -4.16
C ILE A 373 -14.33 -19.74 -3.34
N TYR A 374 -14.17 -18.50 -2.89
CA TYR A 374 -13.03 -18.11 -2.07
C TYR A 374 -12.95 -18.90 -0.77
N TYR A 375 -14.08 -19.04 -0.07
CA TYR A 375 -14.12 -19.80 1.17
C TYR A 375 -13.69 -21.26 0.96
N VAL A 376 -14.24 -21.93 -0.03
CA VAL A 376 -13.95 -23.35 -0.31
C VAL A 376 -12.49 -23.52 -0.78
N VAL A 377 -12.07 -22.72 -1.78
CA VAL A 377 -10.74 -22.83 -2.39
C VAL A 377 -9.65 -22.49 -1.37
N PHE A 378 -9.82 -21.40 -0.61
CA PHE A 378 -8.84 -21.01 0.42
C PHE A 378 -8.74 -22.06 1.53
N ARG A 379 -9.89 -22.50 2.06
CA ARG A 379 -9.92 -23.54 3.10
C ARG A 379 -9.27 -24.84 2.64
N PHE A 380 -9.62 -25.30 1.43
CA PHE A 380 -9.03 -26.49 0.83
C PHE A 380 -7.52 -26.35 0.65
N THR A 381 -7.06 -25.25 0.08
CA THR A 381 -5.64 -25.00 -0.18
C THR A 381 -4.85 -24.88 1.12
N ILE A 382 -5.36 -24.15 2.12
CA ILE A 382 -4.72 -24.00 3.42
C ILE A 382 -4.55 -25.34 4.11
N THR A 383 -5.60 -26.17 4.11
CA THR A 383 -5.57 -27.48 4.80
C THR A 383 -4.73 -28.50 4.05
N LYS A 384 -4.88 -28.60 2.71
CA LYS A 384 -4.18 -29.59 1.90
C LYS A 384 -2.67 -29.35 1.84
N PHE A 385 -2.24 -28.09 1.71
CA PHE A 385 -0.82 -27.75 1.64
C PHE A 385 -0.24 -27.31 2.99
N ASN A 386 -1.01 -27.41 4.06
CA ASN A 386 -0.64 -27.02 5.42
C ASN A 386 0.00 -25.62 5.49
N LEU A 387 -0.62 -24.64 4.79
CA LEU A 387 -0.08 -23.28 4.71
C LEU A 387 -0.18 -22.57 6.05
N MET A 388 0.88 -21.86 6.43
CA MET A 388 0.97 -21.12 7.69
C MET A 388 0.30 -19.74 7.58
N THR A 389 -1.01 -19.75 7.35
CA THR A 389 -1.83 -18.53 7.38
C THR A 389 -1.96 -17.98 8.80
N PRO A 390 -2.39 -16.72 9.01
CA PRO A 390 -2.55 -16.14 10.32
C PRO A 390 -3.32 -17.05 11.28
N GLY A 391 -2.76 -17.25 12.48
CA GLY A 391 -3.34 -18.10 13.50
C GLY A 391 -3.02 -19.60 13.41
N ARG A 392 -2.27 -20.06 12.41
CA ARG A 392 -1.78 -21.45 12.31
C ARG A 392 -0.38 -21.64 12.86
N GLU A 393 0.25 -20.57 13.31
CA GLU A 393 1.57 -20.60 13.96
C GLU A 393 1.51 -21.51 15.18
N LEU A 394 2.58 -22.32 15.37
CA LEU A 394 2.74 -23.12 16.59
C LEU A 394 2.93 -22.16 17.76
N ALA A 395 2.17 -22.35 18.83
CA ALA A 395 2.52 -21.72 20.09
C ALA A 395 3.94 -22.17 20.46
N VAL A 396 4.87 -21.24 20.56
CA VAL A 396 6.18 -21.52 21.12
C VAL A 396 5.91 -21.96 22.57
N ALA A 397 6.22 -23.21 22.90
CA ALA A 397 6.05 -23.76 24.24
C ALA A 397 6.80 -22.84 25.23
N GLY A 398 6.06 -22.14 26.08
CA GLY A 398 6.60 -21.18 27.03
C GLY A 398 5.76 -19.95 27.34
N SER A 399 4.61 -19.74 26.68
CA SER A 399 3.67 -18.70 27.10
C SER A 399 2.32 -19.33 27.46
N GLU A 400 2.19 -19.79 28.69
CA GLU A 400 0.87 -19.98 29.28
C GLU A 400 0.16 -18.62 29.25
N ALA A 401 -0.98 -18.63 28.56
CA ALA A 401 -1.86 -17.50 28.50
C ALA A 401 -2.47 -17.31 29.88
N ASP A 402 -1.98 -16.32 30.59
CA ASP A 402 -2.79 -15.69 31.61
C ASP A 402 -3.78 -14.77 30.89
N GLY A 403 -5.05 -15.22 30.89
CA GLY A 403 -6.15 -14.50 30.29
C GLY A 403 -6.42 -13.22 31.08
N GLN A 404 -5.88 -12.13 30.57
CA GLN A 404 -6.40 -10.81 30.88
C GLN A 404 -6.85 -10.16 29.58
N ASP A 405 -8.16 -10.14 29.41
CA ASP A 405 -8.87 -9.30 28.48
C ASP A 405 -8.32 -7.88 28.55
N VAL A 406 -7.52 -7.51 27.56
CA VAL A 406 -7.28 -6.09 27.32
C VAL A 406 -8.54 -5.58 26.61
N ASN A 407 -9.55 -5.27 27.41
CA ASN A 407 -10.65 -4.41 27.04
C ASN A 407 -10.05 -3.12 26.46
N VAL A 408 -10.16 -2.94 25.16
CA VAL A 408 -10.02 -1.62 24.54
C VAL A 408 -11.29 -0.85 24.89
N SER A 409 -11.39 -0.44 26.16
CA SER A 409 -12.35 0.56 26.58
C SER A 409 -11.88 1.91 26.04
N SER A 410 -12.68 2.45 25.14
CA SER A 410 -12.73 3.87 24.82
C SER A 410 -12.68 4.71 26.11
N GLY A 411 -11.60 5.49 26.28
CA GLY A 411 -11.58 6.55 27.28
C GLY A 411 -10.48 6.46 28.33
N LYS A 412 -9.25 6.63 27.89
CA LYS A 412 -8.15 7.36 28.54
C LYS A 412 -7.06 7.49 27.50
N GLU A 413 -6.58 8.70 27.23
CA GLU A 413 -5.32 8.91 26.49
C GLU A 413 -4.26 8.06 27.17
N GLN A 414 -3.89 6.93 26.54
CA GLN A 414 -2.72 6.18 26.98
C GLN A 414 -1.56 7.13 26.88
N ASP A 415 -0.80 7.28 27.96
CA ASP A 415 0.46 8.03 27.96
C ASP A 415 1.45 7.33 27.01
N VAL A 416 1.31 7.64 25.71
CA VAL A 416 2.14 7.09 24.63
C VAL A 416 3.61 7.46 24.85
N ALA A 417 3.88 8.60 25.48
CA ALA A 417 5.24 9.04 25.81
C ALA A 417 5.83 8.17 26.93
N GLY A 418 5.04 7.84 27.95
CA GLY A 418 5.46 6.90 29.01
C GLY A 418 5.71 5.50 28.46
N LEU A 419 4.82 5.02 27.59
CA LEU A 419 4.97 3.71 26.93
C LEU A 419 6.22 3.67 26.01
N ALA A 420 6.49 4.73 25.26
CA ALA A 420 7.69 4.86 24.44
C ALA A 420 8.98 4.79 25.27
N ARG A 421 9.04 5.47 26.42
CA ARG A 421 10.18 5.39 27.35
C ARG A 421 10.40 3.96 27.85
N GLN A 422 9.33 3.26 28.20
CA GLN A 422 9.40 1.88 28.67
C GLN A 422 9.88 0.91 27.57
N TYR A 423 9.48 1.10 26.31
CA TYR A 423 10.01 0.33 25.18
C TYR A 423 11.49 0.63 24.92
N ILE A 424 11.94 1.90 25.05
CA ILE A 424 13.37 2.24 24.95
C ILE A 424 14.15 1.53 26.05
N ALA A 425 13.66 1.54 27.29
CA ALA A 425 14.28 0.82 28.39
C ALA A 425 14.32 -0.70 28.14
N ALA A 426 13.25 -1.28 27.58
CA ALA A 426 13.16 -2.71 27.26
C ALA A 426 14.15 -3.16 26.19
N VAL A 427 14.55 -2.29 25.28
CA VAL A 427 15.53 -2.61 24.21
C VAL A 427 16.98 -2.33 24.61
N GLY A 428 17.24 -2.07 25.88
CA GLY A 428 18.58 -1.84 26.40
C GLY A 428 18.96 -0.36 26.52
N GLY A 429 17.97 0.51 26.55
CA GLY A 429 18.14 1.97 26.67
C GLY A 429 18.48 2.66 25.36
N SER A 430 18.58 4.00 25.44
CA SER A 430 18.89 4.84 24.28
C SER A 430 20.27 4.54 23.70
N ASP A 431 21.22 4.12 24.52
CA ASP A 431 22.59 3.82 24.09
C ASP A 431 22.67 2.58 23.19
N ASN A 432 21.74 1.63 23.35
CA ASN A 432 21.66 0.45 22.49
C ASN A 432 20.86 0.71 21.20
N LEU A 433 20.05 1.76 21.15
CA LEU A 433 19.11 2.04 20.05
C LEU A 433 19.79 2.93 18.99
N THR A 434 19.94 2.42 17.76
CA THR A 434 20.59 3.12 16.64
C THR A 434 19.62 3.57 15.54
N GLY A 435 18.40 3.05 15.54
CA GLY A 435 17.37 3.45 14.59
C GLY A 435 15.99 2.98 15.00
N ILE A 436 14.99 3.84 14.76
CA ILE A 436 13.59 3.59 15.09
C ILE A 436 12.77 3.72 13.83
N ASP A 437 12.09 2.67 13.45
CA ASP A 437 11.09 2.64 12.38
C ASP A 437 9.90 1.78 12.81
N ALA A 438 8.78 1.88 12.12
CA ALA A 438 7.61 1.05 12.35
C ALA A 438 6.96 0.63 11.05
N CYS A 439 6.25 -0.46 11.08
CA CYS A 439 5.20 -0.77 10.12
C CYS A 439 3.84 -0.80 10.84
N ILE A 440 2.79 -1.12 10.13
CA ILE A 440 1.40 -1.04 10.64
C ILE A 440 1.23 -1.71 12.02
N THR A 441 1.98 -2.80 12.29
CA THR A 441 1.80 -3.59 13.53
C THR A 441 3.09 -3.84 14.30
N ARG A 442 4.26 -3.38 13.84
CA ARG A 442 5.56 -3.74 14.43
C ARG A 442 6.47 -2.53 14.55
N LEU A 443 7.10 -2.37 15.70
CA LEU A 443 8.30 -1.54 15.83
C LEU A 443 9.47 -2.27 15.14
N ARG A 444 10.22 -1.56 14.34
CA ARG A 444 11.44 -2.03 13.67
C ARG A 444 12.61 -1.24 14.22
N LEU A 445 13.38 -1.88 15.06
CA LEU A 445 14.43 -1.22 15.81
C LEU A 445 15.79 -1.72 15.35
N ASN A 446 16.69 -0.79 15.04
CA ASN A 446 18.09 -1.10 14.90
C ASN A 446 18.76 -0.85 16.26
N VAL A 447 19.50 -1.84 16.73
CA VAL A 447 20.19 -1.84 18.02
C VAL A 447 21.67 -2.15 17.82
N LYS A 448 22.52 -1.80 18.77
CA LYS A 448 23.94 -2.19 18.74
C LYS A 448 24.08 -3.68 19.05
N ASP A 449 23.31 -4.17 20.01
CA ASP A 449 23.29 -5.58 20.43
C ASP A 449 21.86 -6.03 20.78
N SER A 450 21.33 -6.98 20.01
CA SER A 450 19.99 -7.53 20.21
C SER A 450 19.89 -8.45 21.44
N SER A 451 21.01 -8.88 22.03
CA SER A 451 21.02 -9.66 23.28
C SER A 451 20.57 -8.85 24.48
N LEU A 452 20.74 -7.53 24.44
CA LEU A 452 20.32 -6.60 25.49
C LEU A 452 18.80 -6.33 25.50
N VAL A 453 18.07 -6.86 24.57
CA VAL A 453 16.61 -6.67 24.48
C VAL A 453 15.89 -7.58 25.49
N ASN A 454 15.18 -6.97 26.43
CA ASN A 454 14.37 -7.67 27.42
C ASN A 454 12.99 -8.02 26.84
N GLU A 455 12.86 -9.23 26.32
CA GLU A 455 11.62 -9.71 25.71
C GLU A 455 10.47 -9.82 26.73
N ALA A 456 10.77 -10.21 27.99
CA ALA A 456 9.77 -10.33 29.03
C ALA A 456 9.16 -8.96 29.36
N LEU A 457 9.98 -7.91 29.42
CA LEU A 457 9.52 -6.56 29.65
C LEU A 457 8.70 -6.06 28.47
N ALA A 458 9.17 -6.27 27.22
CA ALA A 458 8.41 -5.88 26.02
C ALA A 458 7.01 -6.53 25.98
N LYS A 459 6.91 -7.81 26.35
CA LYS A 459 5.61 -8.51 26.47
C LYS A 459 4.71 -7.93 27.55
N ARG A 460 5.24 -7.57 28.73
CA ARG A 460 4.47 -6.88 29.78
C ARG A 460 3.93 -5.52 29.33
N LEU A 461 4.63 -4.86 28.42
CA LEU A 461 4.20 -3.58 27.83
C LEU A 461 3.14 -3.75 26.73
N GLY A 462 2.68 -4.97 26.48
CA GLY A 462 1.65 -5.27 25.50
C GLY A 462 2.18 -5.75 24.14
N ALA A 463 3.47 -6.04 24.01
CA ALA A 463 3.99 -6.64 22.79
C ALA A 463 3.53 -8.11 22.68
N SER A 464 2.98 -8.47 21.51
CA SER A 464 2.61 -9.86 21.20
C SER A 464 3.82 -10.77 20.95
N GLY A 465 5.01 -10.20 20.71
CA GLY A 465 6.24 -10.94 20.48
C GLY A 465 7.42 -10.04 20.10
N VAL A 466 8.63 -10.57 20.27
CA VAL A 466 9.89 -9.94 19.87
C VAL A 466 10.60 -10.87 18.91
N ILE A 467 10.98 -10.38 17.74
CA ILE A 467 11.70 -11.14 16.71
C ILE A 467 13.09 -10.52 16.56
N ARG A 468 14.13 -11.28 16.87
CA ARG A 468 15.52 -10.90 16.61
C ARG A 468 15.90 -11.39 15.22
N LEU A 469 16.00 -10.47 14.24
CA LEU A 469 16.38 -10.82 12.87
C LEU A 469 17.87 -11.11 12.74
N ASN A 470 18.69 -10.37 13.48
CA ASN A 470 20.14 -10.52 13.58
C ASN A 470 20.64 -9.80 14.84
N LYS A 471 21.97 -9.70 15.02
CA LYS A 471 22.58 -9.04 16.19
C LYS A 471 22.24 -7.55 16.31
N THR A 472 21.84 -6.90 15.23
CA THR A 472 21.63 -5.45 15.19
C THR A 472 20.22 -5.03 14.78
N SER A 473 19.30 -5.97 14.59
CA SER A 473 17.93 -5.65 14.15
C SER A 473 16.89 -6.48 14.89
N VAL A 474 15.92 -5.79 15.49
CA VAL A 474 14.85 -6.38 16.31
C VAL A 474 13.49 -5.85 15.84
N GLN A 475 12.49 -6.71 15.83
CA GLN A 475 11.10 -6.33 15.60
C GLN A 475 10.26 -6.66 16.83
N ILE A 476 9.47 -5.69 17.30
CA ILE A 476 8.53 -5.86 18.41
C ILE A 476 7.10 -5.70 17.86
N ILE A 477 6.28 -6.73 18.04
CA ILE A 477 4.91 -6.76 17.51
C ILE A 477 4.01 -6.11 18.56
N VAL A 478 3.53 -4.89 18.28
CA VAL A 478 2.71 -4.08 19.21
C VAL A 478 1.32 -3.74 18.66
N GLY A 479 0.95 -4.26 17.48
CA GLY A 479 -0.34 -3.95 16.84
C GLY A 479 -0.38 -2.56 16.23
N PHE A 480 -1.58 -2.06 15.94
CA PHE A 480 -1.80 -0.79 15.19
C PHE A 480 -1.28 0.48 15.88
N VAL A 481 -0.80 0.39 17.11
CA VAL A 481 -0.17 1.50 17.83
C VAL A 481 1.32 1.66 17.52
N ALA A 482 1.89 0.78 16.69
CA ALA A 482 3.33 0.73 16.41
C ALA A 482 3.89 2.07 15.91
N GLU A 483 3.21 2.72 14.98
CA GLU A 483 3.65 4.00 14.43
C GLU A 483 3.59 5.13 15.47
N LYS A 484 2.54 5.17 16.29
CA LYS A 484 2.42 6.15 17.38
C LYS A 484 3.55 6.00 18.41
N ILE A 485 3.84 4.76 18.81
CA ILE A 485 4.92 4.46 19.74
C ILE A 485 6.27 4.81 19.12
N ALA A 486 6.54 4.44 17.86
CA ALA A 486 7.80 4.75 17.19
C ALA A 486 8.03 6.27 17.07
N ASN A 487 7.00 7.03 16.74
CA ASN A 487 7.09 8.48 16.67
C ASN A 487 7.37 9.10 18.05
N ALA A 488 6.71 8.62 19.10
CA ALA A 488 7.01 9.05 20.47
C ALA A 488 8.43 8.65 20.92
N MET A 489 8.92 7.47 20.55
CA MET A 489 10.30 7.04 20.83
C MET A 489 11.34 7.97 20.17
N LYS A 490 11.07 8.47 18.95
CA LYS A 490 11.97 9.41 18.25
C LYS A 490 12.10 10.77 18.92
N THR A 491 11.06 11.19 19.63
CA THR A 491 11.01 12.48 20.35
C THR A 491 11.36 12.35 21.83
N THR A 492 11.54 11.12 22.33
CA THR A 492 11.88 10.85 23.73
C THR A 492 13.37 11.13 23.96
N GLY A 493 13.70 11.84 25.04
CA GLY A 493 15.07 12.07 25.47
C GLY A 493 15.79 10.79 25.91
N PRO A 494 17.07 10.90 26.35
CA PRO A 494 17.85 9.72 26.80
C PRO A 494 17.13 8.92 27.88
N VAL A 495 17.09 7.60 27.71
CA VAL A 495 16.47 6.63 28.64
C VAL A 495 17.49 5.55 28.95
N ALA A 496 17.71 5.26 30.25
CA ALA A 496 18.57 4.16 30.70
C ALA A 496 17.95 2.78 30.40
N ALA A 497 18.77 1.74 30.32
CA ALA A 497 18.31 0.37 30.25
C ALA A 497 17.51 0.00 31.51
N ALA A 498 16.52 -0.89 31.38
CA ALA A 498 15.78 -1.41 32.51
C ALA A 498 16.73 -2.24 33.42
N GLU A 499 16.65 -2.04 34.72
CA GLU A 499 17.38 -2.86 35.69
C GLU A 499 16.98 -4.34 35.52
N GLY A 500 17.95 -5.21 35.28
CA GLY A 500 17.73 -6.64 35.02
C GLY A 500 18.18 -7.13 33.63
N ASN A 501 18.74 -6.26 32.79
CA ASN A 501 19.31 -6.61 31.48
C ASN A 501 20.74 -7.18 31.54
N ALA A 502 21.19 -7.74 32.67
CA ALA A 502 22.45 -8.52 32.73
C ALA A 502 22.27 -9.74 31.81
N ALA A 503 23.17 -9.89 30.83
CA ALA A 503 23.22 -11.09 29.98
C ALA A 503 23.23 -12.33 30.88
N PRO A 504 22.45 -13.38 30.54
CA PRO A 504 22.62 -14.66 31.26
C PRO A 504 24.07 -15.10 31.06
N ALA A 505 24.76 -15.30 32.19
CA ALA A 505 26.11 -15.83 32.20
C ALA A 505 26.12 -17.07 31.32
N ALA A 506 27.10 -17.15 30.43
CA ALA A 506 27.29 -18.31 29.55
C ALA A 506 27.20 -19.57 30.39
N ALA A 507 26.22 -20.42 30.12
CA ALA A 507 26.11 -21.71 30.74
C ALA A 507 27.40 -22.47 30.45
N ALA A 508 28.12 -22.85 31.52
CA ALA A 508 29.29 -23.69 31.42
C ALA A 508 28.92 -24.98 30.65
N PRO A 509 29.82 -25.51 29.83
CA PRO A 509 29.56 -26.73 29.09
C PRO A 509 29.27 -27.88 30.06
N VAL A 510 28.09 -28.45 30.00
CA VAL A 510 27.73 -29.65 30.75
C VAL A 510 28.50 -30.80 30.14
N SER A 511 29.53 -31.25 30.86
CA SER A 511 30.30 -32.46 30.57
C SER A 511 29.39 -33.67 30.68
N TYR A 512 29.08 -34.30 29.57
CA TYR A 512 28.49 -35.62 29.51
C TYR A 512 29.56 -36.66 29.87
N THR A 513 29.69 -37.03 31.15
CA THR A 513 30.38 -38.23 31.53
C THR A 513 29.53 -39.04 32.50
N HIS A 514 29.19 -40.24 32.04
CA HIS A 514 28.78 -41.41 32.78
C HIS A 514 27.39 -41.47 33.47
N LEU A 515 26.46 -42.12 32.77
CA LEU A 515 25.60 -43.09 33.42
C LEU A 515 25.71 -44.43 32.67
N ARG A 516 26.60 -45.28 33.22
CA ARG A 516 26.65 -46.71 32.92
C ARG A 516 25.51 -47.39 33.68
N ALA A 517 24.88 -48.32 32.98
CA ALA A 517 23.89 -49.25 33.47
C ALA A 517 24.33 -49.99 34.73
N HIS A 518 23.40 -50.22 35.66
CA HIS A 518 23.36 -51.33 36.52
C HIS A 518 22.03 -52.06 36.33
N GLU A 519 22.07 -53.15 35.55
CA GLU A 519 21.17 -54.26 35.67
C GLU A 519 21.59 -55.07 36.94
N THR A 520 20.61 -55.45 37.73
CA THR A 520 20.42 -56.66 38.51
C THR A 520 19.15 -56.41 39.32
N GLY A 521 18.05 -57.17 39.31
CA GLY A 521 17.91 -58.58 39.28
C GLY A 521 17.05 -58.96 40.50
N ARG A 522 15.92 -59.73 40.30
CA ARG A 522 15.12 -60.49 41.27
C ARG A 522 14.12 -59.68 42.15
N ASN A 523 12.88 -59.95 42.16
CA ASN A 523 12.00 -61.13 42.20
C ASN A 523 10.62 -60.78 41.71
#